data_7ea4b2f311a853778ea4db3f620c435b
#
_entry.id   7ea4b2f311a853778ea4db3f620c435b
#
_cell.length_a   1.000
_cell.length_b   1.000
_cell.length_c   1.000
_cell.angle_alpha   90.00
_cell.angle_beta   90.00
_cell.angle_gamma   90.00
#
_symmetry.space_group_name_H-M   'P 1'
#
loop_
_entity.id
_entity.type
_entity.pdbx_description
1 polymer ?
#
loop_
_entity_poly.entity_id
_entity_poly.type
_entity_poly.pdbx_seq_one_letter_code
_entity_poly.pdbx_strand_id
1 'polypeptide(L)'
;MTQVVHVPLGDRAYDIHIGRDLMGQAGALIKPVLQRAKVAIVTDSNVAPLHLHRLKEALQSAGIAHAALILPAGEATKSWAHLSQTIDFFLNEKIERRDVVIALGGGVIGDLVGFAAAILRRGVRFVQIPTSLLAQVDSSVGGKTGINAVQGKNLIGAFHQPSLVLADIDVLDTLTARDFLAGYGEVVKYGLLGNAPFFEWLEKNGPALIAGDPAARSEAVRVSCQMKADIVVRDETEQGDRALLNLGHTFCHALEAATGYSDRLLHGEGVAIGCALAFETSARLGLCSQEVPSRVRAHLKAMGMKTDISDIDAAMPEPEDLFALMGQDKKVVAGQLNFIMARDIGQAFVTADVSEAVILSVLEASMDPRSA
;
A
#
# COMPACT_ATOMS: atom_id res chain seq x y z
N MET A 1 12.06 0.88 20.98
CA MET A 1 11.42 -0.41 21.37
C MET A 1 10.68 -0.94 20.15
N THR A 2 10.71 -2.26 19.94
CA THR A 2 9.90 -2.90 18.88
C THR A 2 8.44 -2.98 19.32
N GLN A 3 7.53 -2.57 18.47
CA GLN A 3 6.09 -2.73 18.63
C GLN A 3 5.63 -3.92 17.81
N VAL A 4 4.56 -4.60 18.22
CA VAL A 4 4.00 -5.75 17.50
C VAL A 4 2.52 -5.54 17.30
N VAL A 5 2.05 -5.68 16.07
CA VAL A 5 0.63 -5.76 15.72
C VAL A 5 0.33 -7.21 15.37
N HIS A 6 -0.58 -7.83 16.12
CA HIS A 6 -1.05 -9.19 15.87
C HIS A 6 -2.25 -9.18 14.92
N VAL A 7 -2.22 -10.02 13.90
CA VAL A 7 -3.31 -10.20 12.92
C VAL A 7 -3.97 -11.58 13.16
N PRO A 8 -5.10 -11.65 13.89
CA PRO A 8 -5.70 -12.90 14.35
C PRO A 8 -6.58 -13.56 13.27
N LEU A 9 -5.98 -14.27 12.32
CA LEU A 9 -6.66 -14.98 11.23
C LEU A 9 -6.69 -16.51 11.45
N GLY A 10 -6.87 -16.96 12.69
CA GLY A 10 -6.88 -18.39 13.04
C GLY A 10 -5.53 -19.03 12.70
N ASP A 11 -5.54 -20.13 11.93
CA ASP A 11 -4.32 -20.85 11.52
C ASP A 11 -3.39 -20.03 10.61
N ARG A 12 -3.85 -18.89 10.11
CA ARG A 12 -3.09 -17.96 9.26
C ARG A 12 -2.72 -16.69 10.01
N ALA A 13 -2.87 -16.68 11.35
CA ALA A 13 -2.46 -15.56 12.17
C ALA A 13 -0.96 -15.29 12.03
N TYR A 14 -0.58 -14.02 12.08
CA TYR A 14 0.81 -13.57 11.99
C TYR A 14 1.04 -12.28 12.74
N ASP A 15 2.31 -11.97 12.97
CA ASP A 15 2.73 -10.75 13.65
C ASP A 15 3.41 -9.79 12.67
N ILE A 16 3.19 -8.49 12.89
CA ILE A 16 3.87 -7.39 12.23
C ILE A 16 4.76 -6.74 13.28
N HIS A 17 6.07 -6.93 13.16
CA HIS A 17 7.05 -6.26 14.00
C HIS A 17 7.38 -4.90 13.40
N ILE A 18 7.33 -3.84 14.20
CA ILE A 18 7.56 -2.46 13.79
C ILE A 18 8.61 -1.84 14.71
N GLY A 19 9.68 -1.31 14.15
CA GLY A 19 10.73 -0.71 14.96
C GLY A 19 12.01 -0.47 14.19
N ARG A 20 13.07 -0.16 14.94
CA ARG A 20 14.39 0.11 14.39
C ARG A 20 15.24 -1.16 14.35
N ASP A 21 16.14 -1.24 13.37
CA ASP A 21 17.12 -2.31 13.22
C ASP A 21 16.52 -3.73 13.18
N LEU A 22 15.28 -3.87 12.67
CA LEU A 22 14.65 -5.19 12.54
C LEU A 22 15.35 -6.04 11.47
N MET A 23 15.92 -5.40 10.45
CA MET A 23 16.67 -6.10 9.42
C MET A 23 17.94 -6.74 9.97
N GLY A 24 18.66 -6.04 10.86
CA GLY A 24 19.83 -6.61 11.57
C GLY A 24 19.45 -7.77 12.51
N GLN A 25 18.24 -7.78 13.00
CA GLN A 25 17.66 -8.82 13.86
C GLN A 25 16.89 -9.90 13.08
N ALA A 26 16.80 -9.78 11.75
CA ALA A 26 15.92 -10.63 10.91
C ALA A 26 16.19 -12.13 11.10
N GLY A 27 17.47 -12.55 11.26
CA GLY A 27 17.80 -13.94 11.50
C GLY A 27 17.16 -14.51 12.78
N ALA A 28 17.16 -13.75 13.87
CA ALA A 28 16.55 -14.16 15.13
C ALA A 28 15.01 -14.14 15.05
N LEU A 29 14.44 -13.11 14.40
CA LEU A 29 12.99 -12.92 14.26
C LEU A 29 12.35 -13.94 13.30
N ILE A 30 13.06 -14.33 12.24
CA ILE A 30 12.56 -15.29 11.25
C ILE A 30 12.74 -16.75 11.73
N LYS A 31 13.75 -17.03 12.54
CA LYS A 31 14.08 -18.39 13.00
C LYS A 31 12.88 -19.17 13.58
N PRO A 32 11.99 -18.57 14.39
CA PRO A 32 10.81 -19.29 14.93
C PRO A 32 9.82 -19.77 13.86
N VAL A 33 9.76 -19.11 12.71
CA VAL A 33 8.87 -19.52 11.60
C VAL A 33 9.52 -20.49 10.63
N LEU A 34 10.81 -20.85 10.81
CA LEU A 34 11.51 -21.80 9.97
C LEU A 34 11.36 -23.25 10.48
N GLN A 35 11.25 -24.19 9.56
CA GLN A 35 11.40 -25.63 9.84
C GLN A 35 12.80 -26.14 9.43
N ARG A 36 13.38 -25.55 8.40
CA ARG A 36 14.77 -25.74 7.99
C ARG A 36 15.49 -24.41 8.05
N ALA A 37 16.75 -24.40 8.42
CA ALA A 37 17.58 -23.20 8.45
C ALA A 37 17.99 -22.76 7.01
N LYS A 38 17.00 -22.56 6.14
CA LYS A 38 17.18 -22.15 4.75
C LYS A 38 16.04 -21.27 4.29
N VAL A 39 16.37 -20.22 3.53
CA VAL A 39 15.42 -19.29 2.91
C VAL A 39 15.86 -18.91 1.49
N ALA A 40 14.91 -18.48 0.65
CA ALA A 40 15.19 -17.83 -0.62
C ALA A 40 14.68 -16.39 -0.57
N ILE A 41 15.50 -15.43 -0.95
CA ILE A 41 15.21 -13.99 -0.92
C ILE A 41 14.93 -13.53 -2.33
N VAL A 42 13.88 -12.73 -2.52
CA VAL A 42 13.65 -12.01 -3.77
C VAL A 42 13.59 -10.52 -3.45
N THR A 43 14.28 -9.74 -4.25
CA THR A 43 14.38 -8.29 -4.13
C THR A 43 14.50 -7.65 -5.52
N ASP A 44 14.58 -6.33 -5.59
CA ASP A 44 14.78 -5.62 -6.85
C ASP A 44 16.12 -4.86 -6.91
N SER A 45 16.42 -4.35 -8.11
CA SER A 45 17.69 -3.66 -8.41
C SER A 45 17.89 -2.35 -7.64
N ASN A 46 16.84 -1.71 -7.12
CA ASN A 46 16.94 -0.50 -6.32
C ASN A 46 17.19 -0.84 -4.83
N VAL A 47 16.53 -1.88 -4.34
CA VAL A 47 16.57 -2.30 -2.93
C VAL A 47 17.83 -3.12 -2.61
N ALA A 48 18.28 -3.96 -3.55
CA ALA A 48 19.41 -4.86 -3.33
C ALA A 48 20.70 -4.15 -2.88
N PRO A 49 21.18 -3.06 -3.54
CA PRO A 49 22.41 -2.38 -3.13
C PRO A 49 22.31 -1.72 -1.73
N LEU A 50 21.10 -1.38 -1.30
CA LEU A 50 20.86 -0.67 -0.05
C LEU A 50 20.72 -1.63 1.15
N HIS A 51 20.05 -2.77 0.95
CA HIS A 51 19.54 -3.56 2.08
C HIS A 51 19.90 -5.05 2.04
N LEU A 52 20.16 -5.64 0.85
CA LEU A 52 20.34 -7.09 0.74
C LEU A 52 21.55 -7.60 1.53
N HIS A 53 22.65 -6.84 1.58
CA HIS A 53 23.86 -7.25 2.31
C HIS A 53 23.54 -7.40 3.81
N ARG A 54 22.90 -6.40 4.42
CA ARG A 54 22.53 -6.41 5.84
C ARG A 54 21.62 -7.59 6.21
N LEU A 55 20.63 -7.89 5.36
CA LEU A 55 19.77 -9.06 5.57
C LEU A 55 20.55 -10.37 5.48
N LYS A 56 21.45 -10.50 4.49
CA LYS A 56 22.29 -11.71 4.35
C LYS A 56 23.19 -11.92 5.56
N GLU A 57 23.82 -10.88 6.08
CA GLU A 57 24.65 -10.96 7.30
C GLU A 57 23.84 -11.40 8.53
N ALA A 58 22.63 -10.85 8.72
CA ALA A 58 21.75 -11.24 9.81
C ALA A 58 21.33 -12.71 9.73
N LEU A 59 21.00 -13.19 8.52
CA LEU A 59 20.67 -14.60 8.28
C LEU A 59 21.87 -15.53 8.51
N GLN A 60 23.05 -15.15 7.98
CA GLN A 60 24.28 -15.90 8.16
C GLN A 60 24.67 -16.04 9.62
N SER A 61 24.59 -14.93 10.38
CA SER A 61 24.89 -14.91 11.82
C SER A 61 23.95 -15.81 12.63
N ALA A 62 22.70 -15.99 12.14
CA ALA A 62 21.75 -16.93 12.74
C ALA A 62 21.88 -18.36 12.24
N GLY A 63 22.85 -18.66 11.38
CA GLY A 63 23.06 -19.97 10.77
C GLY A 63 22.02 -20.36 9.73
N ILE A 64 21.37 -19.40 9.08
CA ILE A 64 20.34 -19.62 8.07
C ILE A 64 20.97 -19.53 6.67
N ALA A 65 20.97 -20.64 5.94
CA ALA A 65 21.41 -20.68 4.55
C ALA A 65 20.47 -19.87 3.67
N HIS A 66 21.01 -19.11 2.73
CA HIS A 66 20.19 -18.24 1.90
C HIS A 66 20.74 -18.11 0.47
N ALA A 67 19.83 -17.90 -0.47
CA ALA A 67 20.12 -17.48 -1.85
C ALA A 67 19.26 -16.27 -2.17
N ALA A 68 19.65 -15.46 -3.16
CA ALA A 68 18.91 -14.27 -3.52
C ALA A 68 18.74 -14.13 -5.04
N LEU A 69 17.53 -13.75 -5.46
CA LEU A 69 17.19 -13.33 -6.81
C LEU A 69 16.96 -11.81 -6.78
N ILE A 70 17.59 -11.11 -7.73
CA ILE A 70 17.40 -9.67 -7.92
C ILE A 70 16.64 -9.48 -9.24
N LEU A 71 15.46 -8.88 -9.16
CA LEU A 71 14.60 -8.54 -10.29
C LEU A 71 14.78 -7.07 -10.69
N PRO A 72 14.37 -6.65 -11.90
CA PRO A 72 14.27 -5.24 -12.22
C PRO A 72 13.34 -4.50 -11.24
N ALA A 73 13.64 -3.23 -10.95
CA ALA A 73 12.74 -2.40 -10.16
C ALA A 73 11.56 -1.89 -11.00
N GLY A 74 10.46 -1.51 -10.36
CA GLY A 74 9.30 -0.86 -10.98
C GLY A 74 8.12 -1.80 -11.25
N GLU A 75 6.97 -1.20 -11.57
CA GLU A 75 5.68 -1.89 -11.67
C GLU A 75 5.64 -2.95 -12.79
N ALA A 76 6.44 -2.77 -13.86
CA ALA A 76 6.56 -3.73 -14.95
C ALA A 76 7.08 -5.11 -14.50
N THR A 77 7.69 -5.20 -13.32
CA THR A 77 8.14 -6.46 -12.72
C THR A 77 6.97 -7.32 -12.24
N LYS A 78 5.79 -6.75 -11.98
CA LYS A 78 4.57 -7.53 -11.65
C LYS A 78 3.99 -8.18 -12.91
N SER A 79 4.67 -9.15 -13.48
CA SER A 79 4.35 -9.80 -14.75
C SER A 79 4.50 -11.32 -14.70
N TRP A 80 3.88 -12.02 -15.66
CA TRP A 80 4.04 -13.47 -15.83
C TRP A 80 5.50 -13.89 -16.00
N ALA A 81 6.29 -13.11 -16.72
CA ALA A 81 7.69 -13.42 -16.97
C ALA A 81 8.50 -13.48 -15.67
N HIS A 82 8.38 -12.44 -14.83
CA HIS A 82 9.09 -12.39 -13.56
C HIS A 82 8.49 -13.34 -12.51
N LEU A 83 7.18 -13.61 -12.55
CA LEU A 83 6.56 -14.66 -11.73
C LEU A 83 7.17 -16.04 -12.06
N SER A 84 7.27 -16.40 -13.35
CA SER A 84 7.91 -17.64 -13.78
C SER A 84 9.37 -17.70 -13.34
N GLN A 85 10.15 -16.63 -13.57
CA GLN A 85 11.53 -16.53 -13.11
C GLN A 85 11.68 -16.73 -11.60
N THR A 86 10.77 -16.16 -10.82
CA THR A 86 10.77 -16.29 -9.35
C THR A 86 10.47 -17.73 -8.92
N ILE A 87 9.51 -18.38 -9.57
CA ILE A 87 9.17 -19.79 -9.29
C ILE A 87 10.33 -20.70 -9.66
N ASP A 88 10.94 -20.51 -10.84
CA ASP A 88 12.10 -21.30 -11.30
C ASP A 88 13.28 -21.14 -10.33
N PHE A 89 13.54 -19.91 -9.84
CA PHE A 89 14.55 -19.66 -8.80
C PHE A 89 14.25 -20.47 -7.53
N PHE A 90 13.03 -20.46 -7.02
CA PHE A 90 12.65 -21.21 -5.83
C PHE A 90 12.81 -22.74 -6.03
N LEU A 91 12.46 -23.25 -7.21
CA LEU A 91 12.61 -24.66 -7.55
C LEU A 91 14.09 -25.06 -7.65
N ASN A 92 14.92 -24.25 -8.30
CA ASN A 92 16.37 -24.46 -8.41
C ASN A 92 17.05 -24.45 -7.04
N GLU A 93 16.61 -23.55 -6.15
CA GLU A 93 17.04 -23.52 -4.75
C GLU A 93 16.44 -24.64 -3.90
N LYS A 94 15.65 -25.53 -4.49
CA LYS A 94 15.03 -26.68 -3.78
C LYS A 94 14.20 -26.25 -2.57
N ILE A 95 13.43 -25.15 -2.74
CA ILE A 95 12.47 -24.71 -1.72
C ILE A 95 11.36 -25.74 -1.60
N GLU A 96 11.14 -26.26 -0.40
CA GLU A 96 10.13 -27.25 -0.08
C GLU A 96 8.85 -26.58 0.46
N ARG A 97 7.76 -27.35 0.53
CA ARG A 97 6.44 -26.84 0.93
C ARG A 97 6.42 -26.15 2.30
N ARG A 98 7.29 -26.59 3.21
CA ARG A 98 7.35 -26.06 4.59
C ARG A 98 8.46 -25.03 4.81
N ASP A 99 9.19 -24.70 3.77
CA ASP A 99 10.20 -23.64 3.83
C ASP A 99 9.55 -22.25 3.82
N VAL A 100 10.39 -21.25 3.90
CA VAL A 100 10.00 -19.85 3.90
C VAL A 100 10.77 -19.12 2.82
N VAL A 101 10.07 -18.29 2.04
CA VAL A 101 10.69 -17.33 1.12
C VAL A 101 10.56 -15.92 1.69
N ILE A 102 11.46 -15.03 1.31
CA ILE A 102 11.50 -13.65 1.81
C ILE A 102 11.28 -12.68 0.65
N ALA A 103 10.30 -11.81 0.79
CA ALA A 103 10.10 -10.64 -0.05
C ALA A 103 10.78 -9.43 0.61
N LEU A 104 11.91 -8.98 0.06
CA LEU A 104 12.62 -7.78 0.50
C LEU A 104 12.39 -6.67 -0.52
N GLY A 105 11.48 -5.74 -0.26
CA GLY A 105 11.18 -4.69 -1.21
C GLY A 105 9.89 -3.91 -0.94
N GLY A 106 9.52 -3.05 -1.87
CA GLY A 106 8.23 -2.36 -1.87
C GLY A 106 7.06 -3.29 -2.24
N GLY A 107 5.89 -2.70 -2.48
CA GLY A 107 4.65 -3.43 -2.81
C GLY A 107 4.78 -4.34 -4.03
N VAL A 108 5.55 -3.92 -5.05
CA VAL A 108 5.80 -4.73 -6.27
C VAL A 108 6.40 -6.09 -5.92
N ILE A 109 7.46 -6.10 -5.12
CA ILE A 109 8.14 -7.33 -4.69
C ILE A 109 7.27 -8.13 -3.72
N GLY A 110 6.60 -7.45 -2.79
CA GLY A 110 5.68 -8.08 -1.84
C GLY A 110 4.57 -8.87 -2.55
N ASP A 111 3.90 -8.24 -3.51
CA ASP A 111 2.80 -8.84 -4.27
C ASP A 111 3.26 -10.01 -5.16
N LEU A 112 4.34 -9.80 -5.92
CA LEU A 112 4.89 -10.82 -6.83
C LEU A 112 5.35 -12.07 -6.05
N VAL A 113 6.14 -11.87 -4.98
CA VAL A 113 6.69 -12.98 -4.19
C VAL A 113 5.61 -13.69 -3.40
N GLY A 114 4.66 -12.93 -2.82
CA GLY A 114 3.51 -13.50 -2.14
C GLY A 114 2.66 -14.37 -3.07
N PHE A 115 2.44 -13.94 -4.32
CA PHE A 115 1.72 -14.74 -5.30
C PHE A 115 2.53 -15.94 -5.77
N ALA A 116 3.83 -15.80 -6.01
CA ALA A 116 4.71 -16.93 -6.29
C ALA A 116 4.68 -17.97 -5.15
N ALA A 117 4.73 -17.52 -3.89
CA ALA A 117 4.63 -18.38 -2.72
C ALA A 117 3.26 -19.09 -2.62
N ALA A 118 2.16 -18.39 -2.96
CA ALA A 118 0.82 -18.97 -2.94
C ALA A 118 0.65 -20.15 -3.88
N ILE A 119 1.23 -20.07 -5.08
CA ILE A 119 1.08 -21.11 -6.11
C ILE A 119 2.18 -22.16 -6.09
N LEU A 120 3.38 -21.83 -5.59
CA LEU A 120 4.49 -22.76 -5.46
C LEU A 120 4.09 -23.91 -4.51
N ARG A 121 4.16 -25.18 -4.98
CA ARG A 121 3.81 -26.37 -4.19
C ARG A 121 2.44 -26.30 -3.48
N ARG A 122 1.51 -25.52 -4.00
CA ARG A 122 0.16 -25.24 -3.44
C ARG A 122 0.21 -24.52 -2.09
N GLY A 123 1.15 -23.61 -1.94
CA GLY A 123 1.32 -22.79 -0.76
C GLY A 123 2.65 -23.03 -0.04
N VAL A 124 3.55 -22.06 -0.14
CA VAL A 124 4.79 -21.96 0.63
C VAL A 124 4.67 -20.72 1.52
N ARG A 125 5.19 -20.79 2.74
CA ARG A 125 5.16 -19.63 3.65
C ARG A 125 6.10 -18.55 3.16
N PHE A 126 5.73 -17.30 3.43
CA PHE A 126 6.60 -16.17 3.11
C PHE A 126 6.67 -15.14 4.24
N VAL A 127 7.75 -14.41 4.27
CA VAL A 127 8.02 -13.28 5.16
C VAL A 127 8.15 -12.03 4.31
N GLN A 128 7.51 -10.94 4.73
CA GLN A 128 7.68 -9.64 4.09
C GLN A 128 8.62 -8.75 4.91
N ILE A 129 9.56 -8.12 4.22
CA ILE A 129 10.41 -7.06 4.75
C ILE A 129 10.18 -5.82 3.87
N PRO A 130 9.09 -5.07 4.16
CA PRO A 130 8.69 -3.93 3.33
C PRO A 130 9.68 -2.78 3.47
N THR A 131 10.19 -2.28 2.33
CA THR A 131 11.23 -1.23 2.29
C THR A 131 10.70 0.15 1.89
N SER A 132 9.41 0.30 1.60
CA SER A 132 8.76 1.60 1.41
C SER A 132 7.69 1.83 2.46
N LEU A 133 7.38 3.11 2.76
CA LEU A 133 6.33 3.45 3.74
C LEU A 133 4.98 2.88 3.29
N LEU A 134 4.63 3.03 2.00
CA LEU A 134 3.42 2.46 1.42
C LEU A 134 3.33 0.95 1.69
N ALA A 135 4.43 0.23 1.48
CA ALA A 135 4.43 -1.21 1.73
C ALA A 135 4.32 -1.55 3.22
N GLN A 136 4.94 -0.76 4.11
CA GLN A 136 4.84 -0.97 5.55
C GLN A 136 3.42 -0.78 6.08
N VAL A 137 2.70 0.25 5.60
CA VAL A 137 1.38 0.61 6.12
C VAL A 137 0.21 -0.02 5.37
N ASP A 138 0.44 -0.50 4.12
CA ASP A 138 -0.63 -0.99 3.29
C ASP A 138 -0.33 -2.35 2.67
N SER A 139 0.50 -2.47 1.62
CA SER A 139 0.55 -3.69 0.80
C SER A 139 1.03 -4.94 1.54
N SER A 140 1.83 -4.82 2.61
CA SER A 140 2.28 -5.98 3.41
C SER A 140 1.21 -6.56 4.34
N VAL A 141 0.05 -5.94 4.46
CA VAL A 141 -1.02 -6.34 5.38
C VAL A 141 -2.25 -6.81 4.60
N GLY A 142 -2.81 -7.96 4.97
CA GLY A 142 -4.08 -8.46 4.42
C GLY A 142 -3.98 -9.36 3.22
N GLY A 143 -2.77 -9.84 2.88
CA GLY A 143 -2.52 -10.97 2.01
C GLY A 143 -2.96 -10.84 0.56
N LYS A 144 -3.30 -9.67 0.06
CA LYS A 144 -3.51 -9.45 -1.37
C LYS A 144 -2.17 -9.57 -2.08
N THR A 145 -2.02 -10.58 -2.92
CA THR A 145 -0.81 -10.83 -3.70
C THR A 145 -1.18 -11.03 -5.15
N GLY A 146 -0.31 -10.63 -6.08
CA GLY A 146 -0.68 -10.75 -7.48
C GLY A 146 0.28 -10.08 -8.45
N ILE A 147 -0.10 -10.20 -9.72
CA ILE A 147 0.58 -9.60 -10.86
C ILE A 147 -0.41 -8.84 -11.75
N ASN A 148 0.14 -8.03 -12.63
CA ASN A 148 -0.61 -7.29 -13.61
C ASN A 148 -0.91 -8.15 -14.85
N ALA A 149 -1.97 -7.79 -15.55
CA ALA A 149 -2.34 -8.32 -16.86
C ALA A 149 -2.39 -7.16 -17.89
N VAL A 150 -2.47 -7.50 -19.16
CA VAL A 150 -2.63 -6.50 -20.23
C VAL A 150 -3.90 -5.66 -20.01
N GLN A 151 -4.93 -6.26 -19.40
CA GLN A 151 -6.23 -5.64 -19.15
C GLN A 151 -6.23 -4.70 -17.92
N GLY A 152 -5.20 -4.76 -17.06
CA GLY A 152 -5.13 -3.88 -15.89
C GLY A 152 -4.23 -4.41 -14.76
N LYS A 153 -4.03 -3.55 -13.76
CA LYS A 153 -3.24 -3.86 -12.57
C LYS A 153 -3.94 -4.87 -11.65
N ASN A 154 -3.14 -5.75 -11.01
CA ASN A 154 -3.58 -6.64 -9.92
C ASN A 154 -4.77 -7.55 -10.26
N LEU A 155 -4.96 -7.90 -11.54
CA LEU A 155 -6.09 -8.73 -11.99
C LEU A 155 -5.88 -10.22 -11.71
N ILE A 156 -4.66 -10.65 -11.49
CA ILE A 156 -4.29 -12.05 -11.31
C ILE A 156 -3.56 -12.17 -9.99
N GLY A 157 -4.11 -12.96 -9.06
CA GLY A 157 -3.52 -13.06 -7.74
C GLY A 157 -4.21 -14.07 -6.83
N ALA A 158 -3.79 -14.06 -5.58
CA ALA A 158 -4.35 -14.88 -4.51
C ALA A 158 -4.36 -14.11 -3.18
N PHE A 159 -5.28 -14.47 -2.29
CA PHE A 159 -5.19 -14.12 -0.88
C PHE A 159 -4.22 -15.08 -0.21
N HIS A 160 -3.02 -14.61 0.11
CA HIS A 160 -1.97 -15.40 0.78
C HIS A 160 -1.33 -14.58 1.88
N GLN A 161 -1.63 -14.91 3.14
CA GLN A 161 -1.14 -14.16 4.29
C GLN A 161 0.34 -14.43 4.53
N PRO A 162 1.16 -13.42 4.86
CA PRO A 162 2.54 -13.63 5.28
C PRO A 162 2.57 -14.38 6.62
N SER A 163 3.65 -15.07 6.91
CA SER A 163 3.88 -15.69 8.22
C SER A 163 4.52 -14.73 9.23
N LEU A 164 5.07 -13.62 8.75
CA LEU A 164 5.71 -12.56 9.53
C LEU A 164 5.92 -11.35 8.64
N VAL A 165 5.78 -10.15 9.21
CA VAL A 165 6.18 -8.89 8.57
C VAL A 165 7.20 -8.18 9.46
N LEU A 166 8.31 -7.73 8.89
CA LEU A 166 9.35 -6.94 9.57
C LEU A 166 9.38 -5.53 8.98
N ALA A 167 8.63 -4.62 9.57
CA ALA A 167 8.57 -3.21 9.19
C ALA A 167 9.69 -2.44 9.91
N ASP A 168 10.90 -2.51 9.37
CA ASP A 168 12.05 -1.75 9.87
C ASP A 168 11.93 -0.28 9.43
N ILE A 169 11.71 0.62 10.38
CA ILE A 169 11.53 2.05 10.08
C ILE A 169 12.85 2.74 9.66
N ASP A 170 14.01 2.16 9.96
CA ASP A 170 15.30 2.73 9.54
C ASP A 170 15.51 2.61 8.01
N VAL A 171 14.86 1.64 7.34
CA VAL A 171 14.95 1.52 5.88
C VAL A 171 14.26 2.68 5.15
N LEU A 172 13.33 3.38 5.81
CA LEU A 172 12.62 4.53 5.26
C LEU A 172 13.54 5.73 5.00
N ASP A 173 14.71 5.78 5.65
CA ASP A 173 15.73 6.82 5.42
C ASP A 173 16.39 6.72 4.05
N THR A 174 16.22 5.59 3.36
CA THR A 174 16.78 5.38 2.02
C THR A 174 15.81 5.74 0.89
N LEU A 175 14.57 6.10 1.23
CA LEU A 175 13.56 6.53 0.26
C LEU A 175 13.85 7.94 -0.24
N THR A 176 13.46 8.21 -1.49
CA THR A 176 13.33 9.59 -1.94
C THR A 176 12.21 10.28 -1.17
N ALA A 177 12.28 11.62 -1.04
CA ALA A 177 11.21 12.38 -0.39
C ALA A 177 9.85 12.13 -1.06
N ARG A 178 9.82 11.96 -2.40
CA ARG A 178 8.61 11.70 -3.17
C ARG A 178 8.02 10.32 -2.86
N ASP A 179 8.85 9.27 -2.80
CA ASP A 179 8.40 7.92 -2.46
C ASP A 179 7.88 7.84 -1.01
N PHE A 180 8.54 8.58 -0.10
CA PHE A 180 8.08 8.66 1.28
C PHE A 180 6.71 9.34 1.38
N LEU A 181 6.53 10.48 0.71
CA LEU A 181 5.25 11.20 0.67
C LEU A 181 4.14 10.38 0.00
N ALA A 182 4.45 9.61 -1.05
CA ALA A 182 3.50 8.68 -1.63
C ALA A 182 3.01 7.65 -0.58
N GLY A 183 3.90 7.13 0.26
CA GLY A 183 3.50 6.29 1.39
C GLY A 183 2.67 7.03 2.45
N TYR A 184 2.98 8.31 2.68
CA TYR A 184 2.26 9.15 3.63
C TYR A 184 0.80 9.38 3.22
N GLY A 185 0.48 9.42 1.92
CA GLY A 185 -0.89 9.46 1.41
C GLY A 185 -1.75 8.32 1.94
N GLU A 186 -1.19 7.11 1.99
CA GLU A 186 -1.87 5.96 2.59
C GLU A 186 -2.00 6.07 4.11
N VAL A 187 -1.00 6.64 4.79
CA VAL A 187 -1.09 6.90 6.25
C VAL A 187 -2.25 7.86 6.56
N VAL A 188 -2.36 8.96 5.83
CA VAL A 188 -3.45 9.95 6.01
C VAL A 188 -4.81 9.32 5.74
N LYS A 189 -4.92 8.46 4.74
CA LYS A 189 -6.16 7.75 4.41
C LYS A 189 -6.75 7.02 5.62
N TYR A 190 -5.94 6.39 6.48
CA TYR A 190 -6.45 5.71 7.68
C TYR A 190 -7.12 6.68 8.66
N GLY A 191 -6.55 7.86 8.87
CA GLY A 191 -7.18 8.92 9.66
C GLY A 191 -8.53 9.35 9.08
N LEU A 192 -8.55 9.55 7.76
CA LEU A 192 -9.73 10.02 7.04
C LEU A 192 -10.86 9.00 6.99
N LEU A 193 -10.54 7.71 6.80
CA LEU A 193 -11.57 6.68 6.62
C LEU A 193 -12.28 6.27 7.91
N GLY A 194 -11.58 6.26 9.07
CA GLY A 194 -12.16 5.69 10.28
C GLY A 194 -11.50 6.08 11.61
N ASN A 195 -10.57 7.05 11.63
CA ASN A 195 -9.85 7.40 12.87
C ASN A 195 -9.53 8.89 12.95
N ALA A 196 -10.53 9.71 13.28
CA ALA A 196 -10.36 11.15 13.43
C ALA A 196 -9.26 11.52 14.45
N PRO A 197 -9.12 10.87 15.62
CA PRO A 197 -8.01 11.13 16.53
C PRO A 197 -6.63 10.89 15.91
N PHE A 198 -6.50 9.91 15.01
CA PHE A 198 -5.26 9.69 14.29
C PHE A 198 -4.99 10.80 13.27
N PHE A 199 -6.02 11.30 12.58
CA PHE A 199 -5.86 12.46 11.71
C PHE A 199 -5.40 13.70 12.48
N GLU A 200 -5.99 13.98 13.65
CA GLU A 200 -5.55 15.07 14.53
C GLU A 200 -4.11 14.89 15.03
N TRP A 201 -3.71 13.64 15.25
CA TRP A 201 -2.35 13.31 15.61
C TRP A 201 -1.39 13.58 14.45
N LEU A 202 -1.80 13.25 13.20
CA LEU A 202 -1.02 13.52 11.98
C LEU A 202 -0.86 15.04 11.73
N GLU A 203 -1.89 15.83 11.98
CA GLU A 203 -1.78 17.31 11.88
C GLU A 203 -0.68 17.86 12.79
N LYS A 204 -0.49 17.28 13.96
CA LYS A 204 0.52 17.71 14.95
C LYS A 204 1.91 17.11 14.70
N ASN A 205 1.96 15.84 14.31
CA ASN A 205 3.19 15.05 14.26
C ASN A 205 3.68 14.73 12.83
N GLY A 206 2.87 15.04 11.80
CA GLY A 206 3.24 14.84 10.39
C GLY A 206 4.58 15.45 10.01
N PRO A 207 4.87 16.71 10.38
CA PRO A 207 6.18 17.30 10.12
C PRO A 207 7.35 16.52 10.73
N ALA A 208 7.22 16.04 11.97
CA ALA A 208 8.25 15.22 12.64
C ALA A 208 8.41 13.85 11.95
N LEU A 209 7.29 13.22 11.55
CA LEU A 209 7.26 11.95 10.83
C LEU A 209 8.03 12.06 9.50
N ILE A 210 7.76 13.11 8.71
CA ILE A 210 8.44 13.38 7.43
C ILE A 210 9.93 13.69 7.67
N ALA A 211 10.23 14.46 8.72
CA ALA A 211 11.61 14.79 9.09
C ALA A 211 12.43 13.60 9.62
N GLY A 212 11.82 12.42 9.80
CA GLY A 212 12.53 11.20 10.18
C GLY A 212 12.48 10.87 11.66
N ASP A 213 11.63 11.51 12.47
CA ASP A 213 11.50 11.14 13.88
C ASP A 213 11.07 9.67 14.05
N PRO A 214 11.90 8.84 14.70
CA PRO A 214 11.62 7.40 14.77
C PRO A 214 10.36 7.06 15.57
N ALA A 215 9.99 7.86 16.56
CA ALA A 215 8.81 7.62 17.37
C ALA A 215 7.55 7.94 16.55
N ALA A 216 7.55 9.06 15.81
CA ALA A 216 6.44 9.43 14.94
C ALA A 216 6.27 8.41 13.80
N ARG A 217 7.36 7.95 13.17
CA ARG A 217 7.31 6.90 12.12
C ARG A 217 6.76 5.59 12.68
N SER A 218 7.30 5.10 13.81
CA SER A 218 6.81 3.87 14.45
C SER A 218 5.32 3.95 14.78
N GLU A 219 4.86 5.06 15.32
CA GLU A 219 3.45 5.22 15.69
C GLU A 219 2.55 5.27 14.45
N ALA A 220 2.93 6.01 13.41
CA ALA A 220 2.16 6.07 12.17
C ALA A 220 2.04 4.69 11.50
N VAL A 221 3.13 3.92 11.42
CA VAL A 221 3.12 2.56 10.86
C VAL A 221 2.25 1.65 11.74
N ARG A 222 2.40 1.71 13.07
CA ARG A 222 1.63 0.89 14.01
C ARG A 222 0.12 1.13 13.88
N VAL A 223 -0.31 2.39 13.90
CA VAL A 223 -1.74 2.73 13.82
C VAL A 223 -2.32 2.29 12.48
N SER A 224 -1.60 2.55 11.38
CA SER A 224 -2.03 2.13 10.03
C SER A 224 -2.15 0.61 9.93
N CYS A 225 -1.13 -0.14 10.37
CA CYS A 225 -1.17 -1.60 10.39
C CYS A 225 -2.30 -2.15 11.26
N GLN A 226 -2.51 -1.58 12.46
CA GLN A 226 -3.60 -2.02 13.34
C GLN A 226 -4.97 -1.80 12.70
N MET A 227 -5.22 -0.61 12.16
CA MET A 227 -6.49 -0.31 11.49
C MET A 227 -6.74 -1.24 10.29
N LYS A 228 -5.70 -1.47 9.48
CA LYS A 228 -5.85 -2.41 8.36
C LYS A 228 -6.07 -3.84 8.83
N ALA A 229 -5.33 -4.30 9.84
CA ALA A 229 -5.52 -5.62 10.44
C ALA A 229 -6.96 -5.81 10.95
N ASP A 230 -7.50 -4.84 11.67
CA ASP A 230 -8.86 -4.88 12.21
C ASP A 230 -9.92 -5.01 11.09
N ILE A 231 -9.73 -4.31 9.97
CA ILE A 231 -10.61 -4.40 8.80
C ILE A 231 -10.45 -5.76 8.11
N VAL A 232 -9.21 -6.22 7.90
CA VAL A 232 -8.90 -7.51 7.27
C VAL A 232 -9.47 -8.68 8.08
N VAL A 233 -9.40 -8.62 9.39
CA VAL A 233 -9.97 -9.66 10.27
C VAL A 233 -11.48 -9.75 10.13
N ARG A 234 -12.17 -8.63 9.93
CA ARG A 234 -13.62 -8.63 9.69
C ARG A 234 -14.02 -9.04 8.27
N ASP A 235 -13.16 -8.75 7.30
CA ASP A 235 -13.44 -9.00 5.88
C ASP A 235 -12.16 -9.31 5.10
N GLU A 236 -11.69 -10.54 5.23
CA GLU A 236 -10.40 -10.96 4.64
C GLU A 236 -10.43 -10.92 3.10
N THR A 237 -11.56 -11.26 2.48
CA THR A 237 -11.70 -11.45 1.02
C THR A 237 -12.38 -10.27 0.30
N GLU A 238 -12.57 -9.13 1.00
CA GLU A 238 -13.12 -7.89 0.41
C GLU A 238 -14.54 -8.06 -0.17
N GLN A 239 -15.44 -8.54 0.65
CA GLN A 239 -16.87 -8.67 0.31
C GLN A 239 -17.76 -7.64 1.02
N GLY A 240 -17.20 -6.78 1.89
CA GLY A 240 -17.93 -5.82 2.70
C GLY A 240 -17.08 -4.65 3.17
N ASP A 241 -16.82 -4.57 4.49
CA ASP A 241 -16.14 -3.44 5.17
C ASP A 241 -14.76 -3.09 4.60
N ARG A 242 -14.06 -4.06 4.01
CA ARG A 242 -12.75 -3.83 3.42
C ARG A 242 -12.79 -2.87 2.24
N ALA A 243 -13.96 -2.68 1.61
CA ALA A 243 -14.15 -1.67 0.57
C ALA A 243 -13.81 -0.24 1.07
N LEU A 244 -13.97 0.06 2.37
CA LEU A 244 -13.62 1.36 2.94
C LEU A 244 -12.13 1.74 2.75
N LEU A 245 -11.23 0.75 2.67
CA LEU A 245 -9.82 0.98 2.38
C LEU A 245 -9.57 1.64 1.01
N ASN A 246 -10.58 1.63 0.15
CA ASN A 246 -10.53 2.28 -1.16
C ASN A 246 -11.00 3.75 -1.13
N LEU A 247 -11.03 4.43 0.02
CA LEU A 247 -11.28 5.88 0.06
C LEU A 247 -10.27 6.59 -0.85
N GLY A 248 -10.77 7.43 -1.75
CA GLY A 248 -9.97 8.13 -2.78
C GLY A 248 -9.58 7.29 -3.99
N HIS A 249 -9.62 5.95 -3.91
CA HIS A 249 -9.07 5.09 -4.97
C HIS A 249 -9.86 5.12 -6.28
N THR A 250 -11.15 5.41 -6.28
CA THR A 250 -11.93 5.54 -7.52
C THR A 250 -11.38 6.68 -8.39
N PHE A 251 -11.05 7.82 -7.78
CA PHE A 251 -10.37 8.92 -8.45
C PHE A 251 -8.91 8.56 -8.78
N CYS A 252 -8.17 8.03 -7.82
CA CYS A 252 -6.76 7.65 -7.98
C CYS A 252 -6.54 6.73 -9.18
N HIS A 253 -7.32 5.65 -9.31
CA HIS A 253 -7.16 4.69 -10.41
C HIS A 253 -7.45 5.30 -11.79
N ALA A 254 -8.43 6.21 -11.87
CA ALA A 254 -8.69 6.94 -13.11
C ALA A 254 -7.50 7.85 -13.47
N LEU A 255 -6.90 8.55 -12.49
CA LEU A 255 -5.71 9.38 -12.69
C LEU A 255 -4.47 8.56 -13.04
N GLU A 256 -4.26 7.39 -12.41
CA GLU A 256 -3.18 6.47 -12.78
C GLU A 256 -3.36 5.94 -14.21
N ALA A 257 -4.58 5.59 -14.60
CA ALA A 257 -4.88 5.15 -15.97
C ALA A 257 -4.62 6.28 -16.98
N ALA A 258 -5.08 7.50 -16.70
CA ALA A 258 -4.86 8.68 -17.53
C ALA A 258 -3.37 9.02 -17.70
N THR A 259 -2.54 8.77 -16.68
CA THR A 259 -1.07 8.95 -16.74
C THR A 259 -0.32 7.72 -17.26
N GLY A 260 -1.03 6.69 -17.73
CA GLY A 260 -0.46 5.46 -18.27
C GLY A 260 0.26 4.59 -17.23
N TYR A 261 -0.15 4.66 -15.96
CA TYR A 261 0.46 3.94 -14.85
C TYR A 261 1.98 4.17 -14.73
N SER A 262 2.41 5.38 -15.03
CA SER A 262 3.82 5.78 -15.08
C SER A 262 4.25 6.49 -13.79
N ASP A 263 5.53 6.84 -13.72
CA ASP A 263 6.11 7.64 -12.62
C ASP A 263 5.68 9.11 -12.61
N ARG A 264 4.86 9.54 -13.59
CA ARG A 264 4.24 10.88 -13.60
C ARG A 264 3.31 11.07 -12.40
N LEU A 265 2.64 10.00 -11.99
CA LEU A 265 1.79 9.98 -10.79
C LEU A 265 2.06 8.70 -10.00
N LEU A 266 2.68 8.82 -8.82
CA LEU A 266 2.81 7.69 -7.92
C LEU A 266 1.46 7.38 -7.27
N HIS A 267 1.23 6.10 -6.95
CA HIS A 267 -0.04 5.65 -6.38
C HIS A 267 -0.50 6.50 -5.19
N GLY A 268 0.34 6.70 -4.19
CA GLY A 268 -0.03 7.49 -3.02
C GLY A 268 -0.22 9.00 -3.27
N GLU A 269 0.38 9.56 -4.32
CA GLU A 269 0.05 10.91 -4.80
C GLU A 269 -1.40 10.93 -5.34
N GLY A 270 -1.75 9.92 -6.15
CA GLY A 270 -3.12 9.72 -6.65
C GLY A 270 -4.14 9.49 -5.53
N VAL A 271 -3.76 8.74 -4.49
CA VAL A 271 -4.62 8.52 -3.30
C VAL A 271 -4.85 9.83 -2.54
N ALA A 272 -3.84 10.67 -2.37
CA ALA A 272 -3.98 11.97 -1.69
C ALA A 272 -4.94 12.90 -2.46
N ILE A 273 -4.74 13.05 -3.77
CA ILE A 273 -5.67 13.79 -4.65
C ILE A 273 -7.08 13.17 -4.54
N GLY A 274 -7.18 11.85 -4.67
CA GLY A 274 -8.46 11.15 -4.63
C GLY A 274 -9.20 11.31 -3.30
N CYS A 275 -8.49 11.32 -2.17
CA CYS A 275 -9.09 11.64 -0.87
C CYS A 275 -9.61 13.08 -0.82
N ALA A 276 -8.82 14.06 -1.30
CA ALA A 276 -9.27 15.45 -1.38
C ALA A 276 -10.55 15.59 -2.24
N LEU A 277 -10.59 14.91 -3.39
CA LEU A 277 -11.77 14.92 -4.29
C LEU A 277 -12.98 14.19 -3.67
N ALA A 278 -12.76 13.07 -2.95
CA ALA A 278 -13.84 12.35 -2.28
C ALA A 278 -14.51 13.20 -1.18
N PHE A 279 -13.71 13.95 -0.41
CA PHE A 279 -14.25 14.88 0.60
C PHE A 279 -14.92 16.09 -0.03
N GLU A 280 -14.38 16.66 -1.11
CA GLU A 280 -15.02 17.73 -1.87
C GLU A 280 -16.38 17.28 -2.45
N THR A 281 -16.41 16.07 -3.03
CA THR A 281 -17.66 15.46 -3.51
C THR A 281 -18.67 15.30 -2.39
N SER A 282 -18.22 14.82 -1.23
CA SER A 282 -19.07 14.65 -0.05
C SER A 282 -19.71 15.96 0.39
N ALA A 283 -18.94 17.06 0.40
CA ALA A 283 -19.47 18.38 0.76
C ALA A 283 -20.46 18.93 -0.29
N ARG A 284 -20.19 18.75 -1.59
CA ARG A 284 -21.14 19.16 -2.66
C ARG A 284 -22.44 18.36 -2.64
N LEU A 285 -22.40 17.12 -2.18
CA LEU A 285 -23.57 16.29 -1.92
C LEU A 285 -24.30 16.67 -0.60
N GLY A 286 -23.77 17.61 0.19
CA GLY A 286 -24.34 17.99 1.49
C GLY A 286 -24.14 16.93 2.59
N LEU A 287 -23.21 15.98 2.40
CA LEU A 287 -22.95 14.91 3.36
C LEU A 287 -22.08 15.41 4.54
N CYS A 288 -21.25 16.43 4.33
CA CYS A 288 -20.46 17.11 5.35
C CYS A 288 -20.39 18.61 5.09
N SER A 289 -19.90 19.39 6.07
CA SER A 289 -19.70 20.83 5.89
C SER A 289 -18.50 21.13 4.99
N GLN A 290 -18.46 22.34 4.39
CA GLN A 290 -17.34 22.79 3.54
C GLN A 290 -16.02 22.95 4.31
N GLU A 291 -16.05 23.00 5.62
CA GLU A 291 -14.86 23.08 6.47
C GLU A 291 -14.06 21.77 6.43
N VAL A 292 -14.75 20.61 6.25
CA VAL A 292 -14.12 19.28 6.27
C VAL A 292 -13.15 19.09 5.09
N PRO A 293 -13.54 19.25 3.80
CA PRO A 293 -12.59 19.15 2.69
C PRO A 293 -11.49 20.21 2.76
N SER A 294 -11.79 21.44 3.24
CA SER A 294 -10.79 22.48 3.42
C SER A 294 -9.71 22.07 4.43
N ARG A 295 -10.09 21.45 5.56
CA ARG A 295 -9.16 20.92 6.58
C ARG A 295 -8.29 19.80 6.02
N VAL A 296 -8.90 18.85 5.26
CA VAL A 296 -8.17 17.76 4.61
C VAL A 296 -7.11 18.29 3.63
N ARG A 297 -7.51 19.22 2.74
CA ARG A 297 -6.59 19.85 1.78
C ARG A 297 -5.47 20.63 2.49
N ALA A 298 -5.82 21.39 3.52
CA ALA A 298 -4.83 22.17 4.28
C ALA A 298 -3.75 21.25 4.88
N HIS A 299 -4.14 20.12 5.47
CA HIS A 299 -3.19 19.16 6.00
C HIS A 299 -2.30 18.58 4.90
N LEU A 300 -2.89 18.06 3.81
CA LEU A 300 -2.13 17.47 2.70
C LEU A 300 -1.14 18.49 2.10
N LYS A 301 -1.57 19.73 1.82
CA LYS A 301 -0.72 20.82 1.32
C LYS A 301 0.40 21.16 2.31
N ALA A 302 0.11 21.25 3.61
CA ALA A 302 1.12 21.50 4.64
C ALA A 302 2.20 20.41 4.70
N MET A 303 1.88 19.19 4.30
CA MET A 303 2.83 18.07 4.17
C MET A 303 3.52 18.02 2.81
N GLY A 304 3.27 18.94 1.91
CA GLY A 304 3.87 19.00 0.56
C GLY A 304 3.26 18.03 -0.44
N MET A 305 2.04 17.56 -0.20
CA MET A 305 1.34 16.64 -1.09
C MET A 305 0.48 17.36 -2.12
N LYS A 306 0.30 16.71 -3.27
CA LYS A 306 -0.67 17.11 -4.29
C LYS A 306 -2.09 16.90 -3.77
N THR A 307 -2.99 17.84 -4.09
CA THR A 307 -4.39 17.80 -3.67
C THR A 307 -5.37 17.98 -4.82
N ASP A 308 -4.86 18.40 -5.97
CA ASP A 308 -5.66 18.76 -7.13
C ASP A 308 -5.11 18.08 -8.39
N ILE A 309 -5.98 17.89 -9.39
CA ILE A 309 -5.60 17.30 -10.67
C ILE A 309 -4.61 18.23 -11.39
N SER A 310 -4.76 19.55 -11.24
CA SER A 310 -3.84 20.54 -11.78
C SER A 310 -2.41 20.45 -11.22
N ASP A 311 -2.20 19.76 -10.08
CA ASP A 311 -0.87 19.53 -9.51
C ASP A 311 -0.10 18.40 -10.24
N ILE A 312 -0.77 17.66 -11.13
CA ILE A 312 -0.15 16.55 -11.87
C ILE A 312 0.60 17.11 -13.07
N ASP A 313 1.91 16.83 -13.15
CA ASP A 313 2.73 17.23 -14.30
C ASP A 313 2.52 16.29 -15.50
N ALA A 314 1.29 16.32 -16.04
CA ALA A 314 0.89 15.59 -17.23
C ALA A 314 -0.34 16.25 -17.86
N ALA A 315 -0.49 16.12 -19.18
CA ALA A 315 -1.75 16.46 -19.83
C ALA A 315 -2.83 15.46 -19.36
N MET A 316 -3.86 15.97 -18.73
CA MET A 316 -4.99 15.18 -18.26
C MET A 316 -6.12 15.20 -19.30
N PRO A 317 -6.86 14.11 -19.48
CA PRO A 317 -8.02 14.09 -20.36
C PRO A 317 -9.16 14.95 -19.77
N GLU A 318 -10.18 15.22 -20.58
CA GLU A 318 -11.37 15.98 -20.14
C GLU A 318 -12.11 15.26 -19.00
N PRO A 319 -12.88 15.98 -18.17
CA PRO A 319 -13.58 15.41 -17.02
C PRO A 319 -14.46 14.19 -17.36
N GLU A 320 -15.12 14.20 -18.52
CA GLU A 320 -15.96 13.11 -19.00
C GLU A 320 -15.17 11.83 -19.28
N ASP A 321 -13.97 11.96 -19.84
CA ASP A 321 -13.06 10.84 -20.09
C ASP A 321 -12.52 10.28 -18.77
N LEU A 322 -12.18 11.14 -17.80
CA LEU A 322 -11.78 10.69 -16.46
C LEU A 322 -12.92 9.95 -15.76
N PHE A 323 -14.15 10.44 -15.87
CA PHE A 323 -15.32 9.76 -15.32
C PHE A 323 -15.55 8.39 -15.98
N ALA A 324 -15.37 8.30 -17.30
CA ALA A 324 -15.44 7.02 -18.02
C ALA A 324 -14.38 6.01 -17.53
N LEU A 325 -13.15 6.49 -17.24
CA LEU A 325 -12.09 5.65 -16.64
C LEU A 325 -12.45 5.13 -15.24
N MET A 326 -13.19 5.91 -14.43
CA MET A 326 -13.68 5.43 -13.13
C MET A 326 -14.64 4.23 -13.28
N GLY A 327 -15.47 4.23 -14.33
CA GLY A 327 -16.41 3.15 -14.63
C GLY A 327 -15.76 1.83 -15.08
N GLN A 328 -14.50 1.86 -15.49
CA GLN A 328 -13.74 0.66 -15.86
C GLN A 328 -13.14 -0.09 -14.65
N ASP A 329 -13.11 0.52 -13.47
CA ASP A 329 -12.66 -0.12 -12.25
C ASP A 329 -13.65 -1.21 -11.79
N LYS A 330 -13.13 -2.27 -11.15
CA LYS A 330 -13.88 -3.47 -10.66
C LYS A 330 -15.02 -3.18 -9.68
N LYS A 331 -15.22 -1.94 -9.30
CA LYS A 331 -16.22 -1.49 -8.32
C LYS A 331 -17.64 -1.36 -8.88
N VAL A 332 -17.84 -1.74 -10.13
CA VAL A 332 -19.19 -1.80 -10.73
C VAL A 332 -19.89 -3.07 -10.25
N VAL A 333 -20.78 -2.94 -9.29
CA VAL A 333 -21.67 -4.01 -8.86
C VAL A 333 -23.03 -3.78 -9.50
N ALA A 334 -23.51 -4.75 -10.27
CA ALA A 334 -24.79 -4.67 -10.99
C ALA A 334 -24.93 -3.43 -11.89
N GLY A 335 -23.85 -2.92 -12.46
CA GLY A 335 -23.87 -1.75 -13.34
C GLY A 335 -23.84 -0.39 -12.64
N GLN A 336 -23.69 -0.35 -11.30
CA GLN A 336 -23.55 0.89 -10.52
C GLN A 336 -22.15 1.04 -9.97
N LEU A 337 -21.57 2.24 -10.11
CA LEU A 337 -20.28 2.60 -9.57
C LEU A 337 -20.43 2.94 -8.08
N ASN A 338 -19.71 2.24 -7.22
CA ASN A 338 -19.68 2.53 -5.79
C ASN A 338 -18.54 3.49 -5.45
N PHE A 339 -18.86 4.51 -4.67
CA PHE A 339 -17.91 5.47 -4.13
C PHE A 339 -17.75 5.29 -2.62
N ILE A 340 -16.60 5.71 -2.12
CA ILE A 340 -16.39 5.89 -0.69
C ILE A 340 -16.45 7.39 -0.43
N MET A 341 -17.51 7.80 0.27
CA MET A 341 -17.78 9.18 0.68
C MET A 341 -17.60 9.33 2.19
N ALA A 342 -17.65 10.54 2.71
CA ALA A 342 -17.46 10.80 4.13
C ALA A 342 -18.53 11.75 4.68
N ARG A 343 -18.97 11.50 5.93
CA ARG A 343 -19.82 12.43 6.70
C ARG A 343 -18.99 13.42 7.51
N ASP A 344 -17.78 13.02 7.87
CA ASP A 344 -16.77 13.79 8.57
C ASP A 344 -15.43 13.08 8.46
N ILE A 345 -14.34 13.69 8.93
CA ILE A 345 -13.05 13.02 9.10
C ILE A 345 -13.23 11.80 10.02
N GLY A 346 -12.79 10.63 9.57
CA GLY A 346 -12.96 9.38 10.31
C GLY A 346 -14.34 8.74 10.18
N GLN A 347 -15.20 9.20 9.27
CA GLN A 347 -16.55 8.70 9.08
C GLN A 347 -16.85 8.41 7.60
N ALA A 348 -16.02 7.59 6.97
CA ALA A 348 -16.22 7.16 5.59
C ALA A 348 -17.27 6.04 5.49
N PHE A 349 -17.98 6.00 4.39
CA PHE A 349 -18.98 4.98 4.07
C PHE A 349 -19.10 4.73 2.57
N VAL A 350 -19.60 3.56 2.21
CA VAL A 350 -19.83 3.16 0.81
C VAL A 350 -21.19 3.64 0.35
N THR A 351 -21.28 4.24 -0.85
CA THR A 351 -22.54 4.64 -1.48
C THR A 351 -22.47 4.55 -3.00
N ALA A 352 -23.59 4.20 -3.62
CA ALA A 352 -23.81 4.31 -5.07
C ALA A 352 -24.60 5.58 -5.43
N ASP A 353 -25.09 6.32 -4.44
CA ASP A 353 -25.92 7.52 -4.63
C ASP A 353 -25.03 8.77 -4.82
N VAL A 354 -24.30 8.79 -5.93
CA VAL A 354 -23.46 9.90 -6.34
C VAL A 354 -23.76 10.24 -7.79
N SER A 355 -24.30 11.43 -8.05
CA SER A 355 -24.61 11.84 -9.41
C SER A 355 -23.37 12.16 -10.23
N GLU A 356 -23.38 11.76 -11.50
CA GLU A 356 -22.34 12.07 -12.48
C GLU A 356 -22.06 13.59 -12.54
N ALA A 357 -23.11 14.43 -12.55
CA ALA A 357 -22.96 15.87 -12.62
C ALA A 357 -22.13 16.45 -11.45
N VAL A 358 -22.25 15.89 -10.24
CA VAL A 358 -21.44 16.31 -9.10
C VAL A 358 -19.99 15.89 -9.29
N ILE A 359 -19.73 14.66 -9.74
CA ILE A 359 -18.37 14.20 -10.02
C ILE A 359 -17.70 15.05 -11.09
N LEU A 360 -18.39 15.31 -12.23
CA LEU A 360 -17.84 16.15 -13.30
C LEU A 360 -17.50 17.54 -12.77
N SER A 361 -18.40 18.17 -12.00
CA SER A 361 -18.14 19.49 -11.43
C SER A 361 -16.95 19.52 -10.47
N VAL A 362 -16.67 18.42 -9.74
CA VAL A 362 -15.49 18.31 -8.86
C VAL A 362 -14.22 18.14 -9.69
N LEU A 363 -14.26 17.32 -10.74
CA LEU A 363 -13.11 17.12 -11.64
C LEU A 363 -12.74 18.42 -12.34
N GLU A 364 -13.71 19.14 -12.93
CA GLU A 364 -13.53 20.44 -13.58
C GLU A 364 -12.85 21.45 -12.62
N ALA A 365 -13.39 21.59 -11.41
CA ALA A 365 -12.85 22.49 -10.42
C ALA A 365 -11.41 22.15 -10.03
N SER A 366 -11.08 20.86 -9.91
CA SER A 366 -9.73 20.39 -9.54
C SER A 366 -8.72 20.48 -10.70
N MET A 367 -9.17 20.64 -11.93
CA MET A 367 -8.32 20.87 -13.10
C MET A 367 -8.01 22.34 -13.34
N ASP A 368 -8.77 23.27 -12.73
CA ASP A 368 -8.50 24.72 -12.83
C ASP A 368 -7.41 25.13 -11.83
N PRO A 369 -6.23 25.60 -12.31
CA PRO A 369 -5.13 26.02 -11.42
C PRO A 369 -5.50 27.16 -10.47
N ARG A 370 -6.61 27.88 -10.74
CA ARG A 370 -7.10 29.01 -9.90
C ARG A 370 -7.94 28.52 -8.72
N SER A 371 -8.28 27.25 -8.68
CA SER A 371 -9.08 26.63 -7.61
C SER A 371 -8.22 26.07 -6.46
N ALA A 372 -6.90 26.09 -6.62
CA ALA A 372 -5.91 25.51 -5.72
C ALA A 372 -5.49 26.43 -4.56
#